data_ecd875d3df83373af2d9e89d62866764
#
_entry.id   ecd875d3df83373af2d9e89d62866764
#
_cell.length_a   1.000
_cell.length_b   1.000
_cell.length_c   1.000
_cell.angle_alpha   90.00
_cell.angle_beta   90.00
_cell.angle_gamma   90.00
#
_symmetry.space_group_name_H-M   'P 1'
#
loop_
_entity.id
_entity.type
_entity.pdbx_description
1 polymer ?
#
loop_
_entity_poly.entity_id
_entity_poly.type
_entity_poly.pdbx_seq_one_letter_code
_entity_poly.pdbx_strand_id
1 'polypeptide(L)'
;MLGDNKNFNHLKVHTQYSICEGAIKIDELANYCKLKKIKTLGLADSYNLCGALEFAEKISKVGTHPIIGTQININIFDIIGKISLYATSETGYKNLTKLSSLSYLRNDGTTEPSCNLEDLKRNSEDLILLTGSYKNFFGELFYKNKLKDFEQILNSLKNSFKDRLYIEIQRHNEHQEKNFE
;
A
#
# COMPACT_ATOMS: atom_id res chain seq x y z
N MET A 1 -8.69 23.36 -7.90
CA MET A 1 -9.49 23.53 -6.68
C MET A 1 -9.89 22.14 -6.20
N LEU A 2 -9.19 21.59 -5.22
CA LEU A 2 -9.63 20.37 -4.54
C LEU A 2 -10.81 20.76 -3.68
N GLY A 3 -12.01 20.30 -4.05
CA GLY A 3 -13.22 20.54 -3.29
C GLY A 3 -13.03 20.08 -1.85
N ASP A 4 -13.61 20.85 -0.92
CA ASP A 4 -13.69 20.54 0.52
C ASP A 4 -14.51 19.24 0.74
N ASN A 5 -13.97 18.10 0.30
CA ASN A 5 -14.54 16.78 0.56
C ASN A 5 -14.18 16.38 1.99
N LYS A 6 -14.93 16.93 2.97
CA LYS A 6 -14.76 16.71 4.42
C LYS A 6 -14.79 15.24 4.85
N ASN A 7 -15.05 14.31 3.93
CA ASN A 7 -15.19 12.88 4.17
C ASN A 7 -14.18 12.00 3.42
N PHE A 8 -13.20 12.57 2.72
CA PHE A 8 -12.19 11.78 2.02
C PHE A 8 -11.02 11.44 2.96
N ASN A 9 -10.73 10.15 3.09
CA ASN A 9 -9.60 9.66 3.87
C ASN A 9 -8.44 9.34 2.94
N HIS A 10 -7.34 10.06 3.05
CA HIS A 10 -6.11 9.77 2.33
C HIS A 10 -5.46 8.53 2.93
N LEU A 11 -5.48 7.42 2.22
CA LEU A 11 -4.87 6.16 2.68
C LEU A 11 -3.40 6.05 2.29
N LYS A 12 -2.99 6.64 1.18
CA LYS A 12 -1.68 6.41 0.54
C LYS A 12 -0.76 7.62 0.67
N VAL A 13 -0.37 7.92 1.91
CA VAL A 13 0.58 9.00 2.19
C VAL A 13 1.98 8.42 2.31
N HIS A 14 2.93 8.98 1.56
CA HIS A 14 4.35 8.68 1.61
C HIS A 14 5.06 9.78 2.41
N THR A 15 5.78 9.38 3.45
CA THR A 15 6.53 10.31 4.29
C THR A 15 8.02 10.33 3.90
N GLN A 16 8.82 11.09 4.64
CA GLN A 16 10.29 11.12 4.50
C GLN A 16 10.97 9.74 4.60
N TYR A 17 10.25 8.72 5.08
CA TYR A 17 10.72 7.34 5.16
C TYR A 17 10.55 6.56 3.85
N SER A 18 9.80 7.09 2.89
CA SER A 18 9.76 6.59 1.51
C SER A 18 10.93 7.22 0.74
N ILE A 19 12.10 6.59 0.79
CA ILE A 19 13.35 7.13 0.20
C ILE A 19 13.17 7.38 -1.29
N CYS A 20 13.54 8.56 -1.75
CA CYS A 20 13.37 9.04 -3.13
C CYS A 20 11.92 9.22 -3.63
N GLU A 21 10.90 9.00 -2.79
CA GLU A 21 9.49 9.14 -3.18
C GLU A 21 8.76 10.19 -2.31
N GLY A 22 8.99 10.20 -0.99
CA GLY A 22 8.31 11.06 -0.04
C GLY A 22 9.21 12.15 0.53
N ALA A 23 8.66 13.38 0.67
CA ALA A 23 9.35 14.50 1.28
C ALA A 23 8.63 15.04 2.54
N ILE A 24 7.46 14.52 2.84
CA ILE A 24 6.61 15.03 3.93
C ILE A 24 7.16 14.57 5.27
N LYS A 25 7.51 15.51 6.14
CA LYS A 25 7.87 15.20 7.52
C LYS A 25 6.62 14.91 8.35
N ILE A 26 6.70 13.92 9.24
CA ILE A 26 5.55 13.51 10.05
C ILE A 26 5.06 14.65 10.96
N ASP A 27 5.95 15.51 11.47
CA ASP A 27 5.53 16.68 12.26
C ASP A 27 4.71 17.69 11.46
N GLU A 28 5.12 17.95 10.23
CA GLU A 28 4.39 18.85 9.33
C GLU A 28 3.03 18.26 8.96
N LEU A 29 2.99 16.94 8.74
CA LEU A 29 1.76 16.21 8.45
C LEU A 29 0.79 16.24 9.64
N ALA A 30 1.27 16.05 10.87
CA ALA A 30 0.45 16.16 12.08
C ALA A 30 -0.12 17.59 12.25
N ASN A 31 0.70 18.63 12.04
CA ASN A 31 0.24 20.01 12.06
C ASN A 31 -0.84 20.27 11.00
N TYR A 32 -0.66 19.75 9.79
CA TYR A 32 -1.64 19.82 8.72
C TYR A 32 -2.96 19.13 9.10
N CYS A 33 -2.89 17.91 9.65
CA CYS A 33 -4.06 17.18 10.13
C CYS A 33 -4.84 17.96 11.17
N LYS A 34 -4.14 18.56 12.15
CA LYS A 34 -4.76 19.41 13.18
C LYS A 34 -5.45 20.63 12.57
N LEU A 35 -4.77 21.35 11.68
CA LEU A 35 -5.29 22.54 11.01
C LEU A 35 -6.54 22.24 10.17
N LYS A 36 -6.50 21.14 9.41
CA LYS A 36 -7.58 20.73 8.51
C LYS A 36 -8.64 19.85 9.17
N LYS A 37 -8.48 19.52 10.45
CA LYS A 37 -9.39 18.65 11.23
C LYS A 37 -9.61 17.31 10.51
N ILE A 38 -8.54 16.71 10.00
CA ILE A 38 -8.56 15.41 9.33
C ILE A 38 -8.89 14.34 10.37
N LYS A 39 -9.91 13.53 10.09
CA LYS A 39 -10.36 12.49 11.03
C LYS A 39 -9.52 11.24 10.95
N THR A 40 -9.09 10.84 9.75
CA THR A 40 -8.39 9.59 9.50
C THR A 40 -7.35 9.79 8.42
N LEU A 41 -6.16 9.22 8.61
CA LEU A 41 -5.06 9.31 7.66
C LEU A 41 -4.30 7.98 7.59
N GLY A 42 -4.00 7.50 6.38
CA GLY A 42 -3.23 6.29 6.14
C GLY A 42 -1.78 6.58 5.78
N LEU A 43 -0.87 5.84 6.39
CA LEU A 43 0.54 5.75 6.02
C LEU A 43 0.72 4.61 5.03
N ALA A 44 1.48 4.83 3.96
CA ALA A 44 1.84 3.78 3.00
C ALA A 44 3.27 3.97 2.46
N ASP A 45 4.23 4.15 3.37
CA ASP A 45 5.63 4.27 2.99
C ASP A 45 6.11 3.05 2.20
N SER A 46 6.96 3.29 1.21
CA SER A 46 7.45 2.25 0.32
C SER A 46 8.51 1.39 1.00
N TYR A 47 8.31 0.09 0.96
CA TYR A 47 9.25 -0.96 1.37
C TYR A 47 9.62 -1.02 2.84
N ASN A 48 9.05 -0.19 3.72
CA ASN A 48 9.41 -0.19 5.13
C ASN A 48 8.28 0.32 6.03
N LEU A 49 8.45 0.11 7.33
CA LEU A 49 7.57 0.57 8.40
C LEU A 49 8.32 1.48 9.39
N CYS A 50 9.46 2.08 8.97
CA CYS A 50 10.32 2.86 9.86
C CYS A 50 9.61 4.06 10.48
N GLY A 51 8.73 4.70 9.74
CA GLY A 51 7.92 5.83 10.21
C GLY A 51 6.65 5.45 10.97
N ALA A 52 6.27 4.17 11.04
CA ALA A 52 4.96 3.74 11.51
C ALA A 52 4.67 4.15 12.97
N LEU A 53 5.63 3.96 13.88
CA LEU A 53 5.46 4.31 15.30
C LEU A 53 5.37 5.83 15.47
N GLU A 54 6.30 6.57 14.89
CA GLU A 54 6.29 8.04 14.93
C GLU A 54 5.01 8.62 14.36
N PHE A 55 4.55 8.08 13.22
CA PHE A 55 3.29 8.47 12.59
C PHE A 55 2.11 8.19 13.52
N ALA A 56 1.99 6.97 14.05
CA ALA A 56 0.91 6.59 14.94
C ALA A 56 0.81 7.53 16.16
N GLU A 57 1.94 7.80 16.82
CA GLU A 57 1.98 8.67 18.00
C GLU A 57 1.61 10.13 17.69
N LYS A 58 2.26 10.72 16.65
CA LYS A 58 2.08 12.13 16.35
C LYS A 58 0.71 12.44 15.77
N ILE A 59 0.20 11.57 14.91
CA ILE A 59 -1.11 11.73 14.28
C ILE A 59 -2.25 11.52 15.29
N SER A 60 -2.11 10.55 16.21
CA SER A 60 -3.10 10.36 17.29
C SER A 60 -3.15 11.54 18.26
N LYS A 61 -1.99 12.13 18.60
CA LYS A 61 -1.90 13.30 19.51
C LYS A 61 -2.69 14.51 19.00
N VAL A 62 -2.89 14.64 17.71
CA VAL A 62 -3.65 15.75 17.11
C VAL A 62 -5.13 15.41 16.86
N GLY A 63 -5.59 14.23 17.31
CA GLY A 63 -6.99 13.79 17.21
C GLY A 63 -7.34 13.17 15.86
N THR A 64 -6.36 12.79 15.05
CA THR A 64 -6.54 12.07 13.79
C THR A 64 -6.31 10.58 14.03
N HIS A 65 -7.15 9.70 13.48
CA HIS A 65 -6.98 8.25 13.57
C HIS A 65 -5.93 7.79 12.55
N PRO A 66 -4.78 7.20 12.98
CA PRO A 66 -3.77 6.71 12.06
C PRO A 66 -4.13 5.31 11.55
N ILE A 67 -4.00 5.08 10.25
CA ILE A 67 -4.07 3.76 9.62
C ILE A 67 -2.66 3.39 9.17
N ILE A 68 -2.15 2.26 9.65
CA ILE A 68 -0.79 1.83 9.35
C ILE A 68 -0.79 0.87 8.16
N GLY A 69 -0.04 1.24 7.16
CA GLY A 69 0.18 0.44 5.96
C GLY A 69 1.58 0.63 5.40
N THR A 70 1.87 -0.11 4.34
CA THR A 70 3.09 0.03 3.54
C THR A 70 2.83 -0.43 2.12
N GLN A 71 3.63 0.06 1.19
CA GLN A 71 3.72 -0.50 -0.15
C GLN A 71 4.88 -1.48 -0.22
N ILE A 72 4.62 -2.67 -0.72
CA ILE A 72 5.64 -3.68 -0.98
C ILE A 72 5.60 -4.12 -2.44
N ASN A 73 6.74 -4.53 -2.98
CA ASN A 73 6.75 -5.24 -4.24
C ASN A 73 6.31 -6.69 -4.04
N ILE A 74 5.57 -7.19 -5.01
CA ILE A 74 5.35 -8.62 -5.21
C ILE A 74 6.02 -9.05 -6.50
N ASN A 75 6.62 -10.24 -6.49
CA ASN A 75 7.20 -10.89 -7.66
C ASN A 75 6.45 -12.18 -7.93
N ILE A 76 5.71 -12.23 -9.03
CA ILE A 76 4.93 -13.39 -9.46
C ILE A 76 5.11 -13.53 -10.97
N PHE A 77 5.55 -14.70 -11.45
CA PHE A 77 5.84 -14.97 -12.87
C PHE A 77 6.84 -13.98 -13.49
N ASP A 78 7.89 -13.60 -12.73
CA ASP A 78 8.92 -12.62 -13.12
C ASP A 78 8.38 -11.21 -13.43
N ILE A 79 7.19 -10.92 -12.93
CA ILE A 79 6.62 -9.58 -12.93
C ILE A 79 6.71 -9.03 -11.51
N ILE A 80 7.40 -7.90 -11.39
CA ILE A 80 7.54 -7.17 -10.13
C ILE A 80 6.70 -5.92 -10.19
N GLY A 81 5.96 -5.65 -9.11
CA GLY A 81 5.21 -4.41 -8.99
C GLY A 81 4.66 -4.20 -7.60
N LYS A 82 4.32 -2.96 -7.29
CA LYS A 82 3.83 -2.55 -5.97
C LYS A 82 2.38 -2.94 -5.74
N ILE A 83 2.08 -3.28 -4.49
CA ILE A 83 0.74 -3.33 -3.91
C ILE A 83 0.75 -2.57 -2.59
N SER A 84 -0.41 -2.12 -2.12
CA SER A 84 -0.54 -1.46 -0.81
C SER A 84 -1.24 -2.37 0.18
N LEU A 85 -0.70 -2.49 1.39
CA LEU A 85 -1.23 -3.30 2.48
C LEU A 85 -1.47 -2.43 3.70
N TYR A 86 -2.59 -2.66 4.41
CA TYR A 86 -2.96 -1.93 5.62
C TYR A 86 -3.38 -2.89 6.72
N ALA A 87 -2.88 -2.67 7.93
CA ALA A 87 -3.25 -3.45 9.09
C ALA A 87 -4.60 -2.99 9.67
N THR A 88 -5.48 -3.95 9.99
CA THR A 88 -6.77 -3.69 10.64
C THR A 88 -6.77 -4.03 12.13
N SER A 89 -5.72 -4.70 12.60
CA SER A 89 -5.54 -5.13 13.98
C SER A 89 -4.06 -5.27 14.35
N GLU A 90 -3.76 -5.61 15.58
CA GLU A 90 -2.40 -5.95 16.02
C GLU A 90 -1.85 -7.19 15.27
N THR A 91 -2.70 -8.19 15.02
CA THR A 91 -2.33 -9.36 14.20
C THR A 91 -1.97 -8.92 12.77
N GLY A 92 -2.77 -8.05 12.17
CA GLY A 92 -2.47 -7.47 10.86
C GLY A 92 -1.15 -6.71 10.86
N TYR A 93 -0.85 -5.92 11.89
CA TYR A 93 0.43 -5.23 11.99
C TYR A 93 1.63 -6.19 12.09
N LYS A 94 1.51 -7.28 12.86
CA LYS A 94 2.53 -8.34 12.92
C LYS A 94 2.75 -9.00 11.55
N ASN A 95 1.66 -9.28 10.83
CA ASN A 95 1.73 -9.83 9.47
C ASN A 95 2.36 -8.84 8.49
N LEU A 96 2.04 -7.56 8.57
CA LEU A 96 2.63 -6.50 7.77
C LEU A 96 4.15 -6.39 8.00
N THR A 97 4.58 -6.39 9.27
CA THR A 97 6.00 -6.39 9.65
C THR A 97 6.72 -7.61 9.13
N LYS A 98 6.09 -8.79 9.19
CA LYS A 98 6.65 -10.04 8.69
C LYS A 98 6.81 -10.01 7.17
N LEU A 99 5.82 -9.53 6.42
CA LEU A 99 5.92 -9.36 4.97
C LEU A 99 7.03 -8.38 4.59
N SER A 100 7.11 -7.24 5.26
CA SER A 100 8.20 -6.28 5.06
C SER A 100 9.57 -6.93 5.30
N SER A 101 9.73 -7.72 6.36
CA SER A 101 10.99 -8.43 6.63
C SER A 101 11.31 -9.50 5.59
N LEU A 102 10.31 -10.29 5.18
CA LEU A 102 10.48 -11.35 4.18
C LEU A 102 10.91 -10.81 2.83
N SER A 103 10.44 -9.63 2.43
CA SER A 103 10.81 -9.02 1.14
C SER A 103 12.32 -8.74 1.05
N TYR A 104 12.97 -8.39 2.18
CA TYR A 104 14.40 -8.15 2.24
C TYR A 104 15.22 -9.43 2.48
N LEU A 105 14.76 -10.32 3.35
CA LEU A 105 15.50 -11.53 3.71
C LEU A 105 15.63 -12.53 2.54
N ARG A 106 14.73 -12.49 1.58
CA ARG A 106 14.78 -13.34 0.38
C ARG A 106 15.51 -12.71 -0.78
N ASN A 107 15.86 -11.45 -0.66
CA ASN A 107 16.56 -10.73 -1.71
C ASN A 107 18.06 -11.03 -1.63
N ASP A 108 18.62 -11.46 -2.75
CA ASP A 108 20.07 -11.69 -2.90
C ASP A 108 20.85 -10.40 -3.24
N GLY A 109 20.18 -9.28 -3.26
CA GLY A 109 20.75 -7.96 -3.60
C GLY A 109 20.82 -7.67 -5.09
N THR A 110 20.38 -8.58 -5.95
CA THR A 110 20.40 -8.37 -7.42
C THR A 110 19.09 -7.79 -7.95
N THR A 111 17.99 -7.92 -7.20
CA THR A 111 16.66 -7.42 -7.56
C THR A 111 16.09 -6.52 -6.46
N GLU A 112 14.98 -5.85 -6.75
CA GLU A 112 14.25 -5.09 -5.75
C GLU A 112 13.63 -6.03 -4.68
N PRO A 113 13.64 -5.62 -3.38
CA PRO A 113 13.00 -6.38 -2.32
C PRO A 113 11.54 -6.69 -2.66
N SER A 114 11.16 -7.97 -2.62
CA SER A 114 9.82 -8.40 -3.01
C SER A 114 9.34 -9.63 -2.26
N CYS A 115 8.02 -9.79 -2.11
CA CYS A 115 7.36 -10.99 -1.64
C CYS A 115 6.80 -11.80 -2.81
N ASN A 116 6.62 -13.10 -2.63
CA ASN A 116 5.90 -13.93 -3.58
C ASN A 116 4.41 -14.10 -3.16
N LEU A 117 3.62 -14.75 -4.02
CA LEU A 117 2.19 -14.97 -3.77
C LEU A 117 1.93 -15.78 -2.49
N GLU A 118 2.76 -16.79 -2.19
CA GLU A 118 2.59 -17.63 -0.99
C GLU A 118 2.87 -16.84 0.29
N ASP A 119 3.82 -15.89 0.27
CA ASP A 119 4.06 -15.00 1.40
C ASP A 119 2.83 -14.16 1.73
N LEU A 120 2.20 -13.59 0.70
CA LEU A 120 0.97 -12.82 0.85
C LEU A 120 -0.17 -13.67 1.41
N LYS A 121 -0.38 -14.87 0.87
CA LYS A 121 -1.45 -15.78 1.31
C LYS A 121 -1.29 -16.17 2.78
N ARG A 122 -0.07 -16.56 3.18
CA ARG A 122 0.22 -17.01 4.56
C ARG A 122 0.12 -15.90 5.60
N ASN A 123 0.29 -14.65 5.20
CA ASN A 123 0.28 -13.50 6.09
C ASN A 123 -0.85 -12.52 5.76
N SER A 124 -1.96 -13.01 5.18
CA SER A 124 -3.11 -12.18 4.75
C SER A 124 -4.09 -11.82 5.86
N GLU A 125 -3.99 -12.47 7.02
CA GLU A 125 -4.93 -12.26 8.12
C GLU A 125 -4.85 -10.82 8.62
N ASP A 126 -6.03 -10.20 8.79
CA ASP A 126 -6.19 -8.82 9.25
C ASP A 126 -5.41 -7.76 8.44
N LEU A 127 -5.15 -8.06 7.16
CA LEU A 127 -4.62 -7.11 6.21
C LEU A 127 -5.67 -6.76 5.14
N ILE A 128 -5.80 -5.47 4.84
CA ILE A 128 -6.47 -4.97 3.63
C ILE A 128 -5.41 -4.87 2.53
N LEU A 129 -5.75 -5.36 1.33
CA LEU A 129 -4.92 -5.23 0.13
C LEU A 129 -5.59 -4.33 -0.89
N LEU A 130 -4.86 -3.32 -1.38
CA LEU A 130 -5.24 -2.54 -2.55
C LEU A 130 -4.37 -2.95 -3.74
N THR A 131 -5.01 -3.23 -4.88
CA THR A 131 -4.33 -3.75 -6.09
C THR A 131 -3.35 -2.77 -6.72
N GLY A 132 -3.48 -1.49 -6.43
CA GLY A 132 -2.74 -0.43 -7.10
C GLY A 132 -3.33 -0.04 -8.45
N SER A 133 -2.69 0.95 -9.09
CA SER A 133 -3.11 1.49 -10.39
C SER A 133 -2.48 0.72 -11.56
N TYR A 134 -2.71 1.23 -12.76
CA TYR A 134 -2.15 0.71 -14.00
C TYR A 134 -0.60 0.70 -14.04
N LYS A 135 0.09 1.51 -13.21
CA LYS A 135 1.57 1.52 -13.06
C LYS A 135 2.09 0.50 -12.03
N ASN A 136 1.19 -0.25 -11.41
CA ASN A 136 1.52 -1.21 -10.36
C ASN A 136 1.46 -2.65 -10.90
N PHE A 137 1.58 -3.63 -10.02
CA PHE A 137 1.68 -5.05 -10.39
C PHE A 137 0.59 -5.52 -11.37
N PHE A 138 -0.68 -5.21 -11.08
CA PHE A 138 -1.79 -5.63 -11.93
C PHE A 138 -1.82 -4.89 -13.28
N GLY A 139 -1.40 -3.63 -13.31
CA GLY A 139 -1.24 -2.89 -14.55
C GLY A 139 -0.17 -3.49 -15.47
N GLU A 140 0.97 -3.90 -14.89
CA GLU A 140 2.02 -4.60 -15.64
C GLU A 140 1.53 -5.92 -16.26
N LEU A 141 0.75 -6.70 -15.53
CA LEU A 141 0.11 -7.92 -16.07
C LEU A 141 -0.81 -7.60 -17.25
N PHE A 142 -1.63 -6.56 -17.11
CA PHE A 142 -2.55 -6.13 -18.15
C PHE A 142 -1.81 -5.72 -19.43
N TYR A 143 -0.82 -4.83 -19.33
CA TYR A 143 -0.07 -4.33 -20.50
C TYR A 143 0.83 -5.39 -21.14
N LYS A 144 1.28 -6.38 -20.40
CA LYS A 144 1.98 -7.55 -20.95
C LYS A 144 1.03 -8.60 -21.54
N ASN A 145 -0.28 -8.28 -21.64
CA ASN A 145 -1.33 -9.16 -22.16
C ASN A 145 -1.40 -10.52 -21.47
N LYS A 146 -1.10 -10.56 -20.16
CA LYS A 146 -1.11 -11.76 -19.31
C LYS A 146 -2.45 -11.89 -18.56
N LEU A 147 -3.59 -11.79 -19.26
CA LEU A 147 -4.91 -11.77 -18.67
C LEU A 147 -5.25 -13.03 -17.88
N LYS A 148 -4.79 -14.22 -18.34
CA LYS A 148 -5.02 -15.48 -17.60
C LYS A 148 -4.27 -15.47 -16.25
N ASP A 149 -3.03 -15.02 -16.24
CA ASP A 149 -2.24 -14.89 -15.02
C ASP A 149 -2.87 -13.86 -14.07
N PHE A 150 -3.35 -12.74 -14.63
CA PHE A 150 -4.10 -11.70 -13.90
C PHE A 150 -5.31 -12.30 -13.16
N GLU A 151 -6.17 -13.02 -13.87
CA GLU A 151 -7.37 -13.66 -13.28
C GLU A 151 -7.00 -14.71 -12.23
N GLN A 152 -6.00 -15.54 -12.49
CA GLN A 152 -5.55 -16.57 -11.56
C GLN A 152 -5.03 -15.96 -10.27
N ILE A 153 -4.19 -14.93 -10.34
CA ILE A 153 -3.62 -14.25 -9.18
C ILE A 153 -4.71 -13.53 -8.41
N LEU A 154 -5.58 -12.79 -9.09
CA LEU A 154 -6.68 -12.06 -8.46
C LEU A 154 -7.61 -13.01 -7.70
N ASN A 155 -7.98 -14.15 -8.30
CA ASN A 155 -8.81 -15.16 -7.64
C ASN A 155 -8.10 -15.78 -6.43
N SER A 156 -6.80 -16.04 -6.53
CA SER A 156 -6.00 -16.54 -5.40
C SER A 156 -5.96 -15.54 -4.23
N LEU A 157 -5.76 -14.25 -4.53
CA LEU A 157 -5.78 -13.19 -3.52
C LEU A 157 -7.19 -12.99 -2.94
N LYS A 158 -8.24 -13.06 -3.77
CA LYS A 158 -9.64 -13.00 -3.30
C LYS A 158 -9.96 -14.10 -2.30
N ASN A 159 -9.48 -15.31 -2.52
CA ASN A 159 -9.67 -16.42 -1.59
C ASN A 159 -8.98 -16.18 -0.23
N SER A 160 -7.82 -15.51 -0.21
CA SER A 160 -7.04 -15.25 1.00
C SER A 160 -7.49 -13.98 1.74
N PHE A 161 -7.75 -12.90 1.02
CA PHE A 161 -8.14 -11.61 1.60
C PHE A 161 -9.67 -11.44 1.74
N LYS A 162 -10.47 -12.21 0.98
CA LYS A 162 -11.94 -12.17 0.99
C LYS A 162 -12.48 -10.76 0.72
N ASP A 163 -13.22 -10.19 1.68
CA ASP A 163 -13.79 -8.84 1.68
C ASP A 163 -12.76 -7.72 1.95
N ARG A 164 -11.52 -8.10 2.22
CA ARG A 164 -10.39 -7.18 2.47
C ARG A 164 -9.50 -6.95 1.23
N LEU A 165 -9.91 -7.40 0.06
CA LEU A 165 -9.29 -7.09 -1.23
C LEU A 165 -10.08 -6.00 -1.94
N TYR A 166 -9.41 -4.90 -2.29
CA TYR A 166 -10.02 -3.79 -3.01
C TYR A 166 -9.24 -3.48 -4.28
N ILE A 167 -9.98 -3.16 -5.35
CA ILE A 167 -9.41 -2.62 -6.58
C ILE A 167 -9.20 -1.12 -6.36
N GLU A 168 -7.97 -0.67 -6.58
CA GLU A 168 -7.61 0.74 -6.47
C GLU A 168 -7.68 1.41 -7.84
N ILE A 169 -8.40 2.51 -7.94
CA ILE A 169 -8.46 3.36 -9.14
C ILE A 169 -7.70 4.66 -8.83
N GLN A 170 -6.70 4.97 -9.64
CA GLN A 170 -5.95 6.22 -9.58
C GLN A 170 -6.07 6.94 -10.91
N ARG A 171 -6.50 8.22 -10.85
CA ARG A 171 -6.70 9.04 -12.05
C ARG A 171 -5.78 10.25 -12.02
N HIS A 172 -4.79 10.23 -12.90
CA HIS A 172 -3.83 11.31 -13.13
C HIS A 172 -4.02 12.00 -14.48
N ASN A 173 -5.11 11.67 -15.20
CA ASN A 173 -5.42 12.12 -16.57
C ASN A 173 -4.41 11.62 -17.61
N GLU A 174 -3.80 10.46 -17.40
CA GLU A 174 -2.94 9.83 -18.38
C GLU A 174 -3.76 8.98 -19.36
N HIS A 175 -3.33 8.97 -20.63
CA HIS A 175 -4.07 8.30 -21.70
C HIS A 175 -4.25 6.78 -21.45
N GLN A 176 -3.28 6.16 -20.79
CA GLN A 176 -3.26 4.72 -20.51
C GLN A 176 -4.25 4.28 -19.42
N GLU A 177 -4.68 5.19 -18.52
CA GLU A 177 -5.62 4.88 -17.43
C GLU A 177 -6.96 4.35 -17.95
N LYS A 178 -7.46 4.98 -19.02
CA LYS A 178 -8.78 4.62 -19.62
C LYS A 178 -8.84 3.20 -20.19
N ASN A 179 -7.69 2.64 -20.54
CA ASN A 179 -7.63 1.28 -21.09
C ASN A 179 -7.56 0.22 -20.00
N PHE A 180 -7.11 0.60 -18.79
CA PHE A 180 -7.00 -0.29 -17.64
C PHE A 180 -8.27 -0.31 -16.79
N GLU A 181 -9.01 0.78 -16.69
CA GLU A 181 -10.30 0.89 -16.00
C GLU A 181 -11.43 0.20 -16.80
#